data_506d75372e02b69240a87e7ee70305af
#
_entry.id   506d75372e02b69240a87e7ee70305af
#
_cell.length_a   1.000
_cell.length_b   1.000
_cell.length_c   1.000
_cell.angle_alpha   90.00
_cell.angle_beta   90.00
_cell.angle_gamma   90.00
#
_symmetry.space_group_name_H-M   'P 1'
#
loop_
_entity.id
_entity.type
_entity.pdbx_description
1 polymer ?
#
loop_
_entity_poly.entity_id
_entity_poly.type
_entity_poly.pdbx_seq_one_letter_code
_entity_poly.pdbx_strand_id
1 'polypeptide(L)'
;LDSFRSCCDKVTIMQEGPHWFFQDYSVEQQFHYYNAVVSADWVYCHNESDVKYYLGLGCKDVRVMRSLMITDGLVSRSEWGDATMIGGNFVSWYGGFDSYMVAREIGNPIVAPSMGRKQNQEEAIEDITYLPYMSWREWVTNLGQYNIGVHLMRTHAAGTFAMNCGFHGI
;
A
#
# COMPACT_ATOMS: atom_id res chain seq x y z
N LEU A 1 0.14 21.30 14.05
CA LEU A 1 -1.25 21.54 13.61
C LEU A 1 -1.71 23.00 13.76
N ASP A 2 -1.05 23.79 14.58
CA ASP A 2 -1.49 25.17 14.90
C ASP A 2 -1.64 26.05 13.64
N SER A 3 -0.73 25.92 12.69
CA SER A 3 -0.82 26.65 11.41
C SER A 3 -2.08 26.29 10.61
N PHE A 4 -2.55 25.05 10.67
CA PHE A 4 -3.80 24.65 10.01
C PHE A 4 -5.01 25.14 10.79
N ARG A 5 -4.95 25.11 12.13
CA ARG A 5 -6.06 25.61 12.97
C ARG A 5 -6.27 27.11 12.89
N SER A 6 -5.27 27.86 12.44
CA SER A 6 -5.44 29.30 12.19
C SER A 6 -6.30 29.63 10.96
N CYS A 7 -6.50 28.66 10.07
CA CYS A 7 -7.26 28.84 8.82
C CYS A 7 -8.38 27.80 8.59
N CYS A 8 -8.50 26.80 9.47
CA CYS A 8 -9.50 25.74 9.35
C CYS A 8 -10.19 25.45 10.67
N ASP A 9 -11.51 25.33 10.65
CA ASP A 9 -12.33 24.99 11.84
C ASP A 9 -12.07 23.56 12.32
N LYS A 10 -11.74 22.67 11.39
CA LYS A 10 -11.49 21.26 11.64
C LYS A 10 -10.21 20.79 10.96
N VAL A 11 -9.43 20.00 11.69
CA VAL A 11 -8.22 19.37 11.17
C VAL A 11 -8.31 17.86 11.38
N THR A 12 -8.15 17.12 10.30
CA THR A 12 -8.15 15.65 10.30
C THR A 12 -6.80 15.12 9.83
N ILE A 13 -6.46 13.94 10.28
CA ILE A 13 -5.28 13.23 9.82
C ILE A 13 -5.71 11.91 9.21
N MET A 14 -5.21 11.62 8.01
CA MET A 14 -5.33 10.31 7.40
C MET A 14 -3.99 9.60 7.48
N GLN A 15 -4.00 8.43 8.10
CA GLN A 15 -2.82 7.60 8.21
C GLN A 15 -2.79 6.57 7.07
N GLU A 16 -1.87 6.75 6.12
CA GLU A 16 -1.72 5.84 4.97
C GLU A 16 -0.95 4.56 5.29
N GLY A 17 0.07 4.66 6.13
CA GLY A 17 0.90 3.52 6.53
C GLY A 17 0.33 2.77 7.74
N PRO A 18 0.91 1.62 8.09
CA PRO A 18 0.56 0.92 9.31
C PRO A 18 0.91 1.78 10.53
N HIS A 19 0.17 1.60 11.62
CA HIS A 19 0.38 2.37 12.85
C HIS A 19 1.81 2.26 13.43
N TRP A 20 2.50 1.15 13.20
CA TRP A 20 3.87 0.94 13.68
C TRP A 20 4.95 1.56 12.79
N PHE A 21 4.63 2.07 11.62
CA PHE A 21 5.59 2.64 10.66
C PHE A 21 6.47 3.76 11.26
N PHE A 22 5.95 4.50 12.23
CA PHE A 22 6.68 5.59 12.88
C PHE A 22 7.70 5.13 13.90
N GLN A 23 7.73 3.86 14.28
CA GLN A 23 8.69 3.34 15.25
C GLN A 23 10.14 3.41 14.76
N ASP A 24 10.33 3.44 13.44
CA ASP A 24 11.64 3.59 12.81
C ASP A 24 12.11 5.06 12.68
N TYR A 25 11.26 6.01 13.08
CA TYR A 25 11.59 7.43 13.07
C TYR A 25 12.37 7.84 14.31
N SER A 26 13.07 9.00 14.25
CA SER A 26 13.69 9.56 15.45
C SER A 26 12.65 9.80 16.54
N VAL A 27 13.07 9.76 17.80
CA VAL A 27 12.17 9.98 18.95
C VAL A 27 11.44 11.32 18.84
N GLU A 28 12.11 12.38 18.37
CA GLU A 28 11.51 13.69 18.14
C GLU A 28 10.38 13.61 17.10
N GLN A 29 10.61 12.94 15.98
CA GLN A 29 9.59 12.74 14.94
C GLN A 29 8.40 11.91 15.45
N GLN A 30 8.66 10.88 16.27
CA GLN A 30 7.61 10.10 16.92
C GLN A 30 6.74 10.96 17.83
N PHE A 31 7.33 11.84 18.63
CA PHE A 31 6.57 12.78 19.46
C PHE A 31 5.78 13.79 18.63
N HIS A 32 6.36 14.33 17.57
CA HIS A 32 5.64 15.24 16.67
C HIS A 32 4.43 14.55 16.03
N TYR A 33 4.60 13.33 15.55
CA TYR A 33 3.51 12.52 15.02
C TYR A 33 2.43 12.26 16.07
N TYR A 34 2.82 11.76 17.24
CA TYR A 34 1.90 11.50 18.36
C TYR A 34 1.07 12.75 18.69
N ASN A 35 1.73 13.88 18.92
CA ASN A 35 1.04 15.13 19.24
C ASN A 35 0.08 15.57 18.11
N ALA A 36 0.46 15.37 16.86
CA ALA A 36 -0.40 15.67 15.73
C ALA A 36 -1.66 14.81 15.74
N VAL A 37 -1.52 13.49 15.90
CA VAL A 37 -2.66 12.55 15.85
C VAL A 37 -3.64 12.79 16.99
N VAL A 38 -3.16 12.94 18.24
CA VAL A 38 -4.04 13.13 19.41
C VAL A 38 -4.70 14.50 19.45
N SER A 39 -4.11 15.51 18.80
CA SER A 39 -4.68 16.86 18.72
C SER A 39 -5.60 17.07 17.51
N ALA A 40 -5.67 16.12 16.58
CA ALA A 40 -6.62 16.18 15.46
C ALA A 40 -8.07 16.09 15.96
N ASP A 41 -9.01 16.65 15.18
CA ASP A 41 -10.43 16.51 15.49
C ASP A 41 -10.89 15.07 15.30
N TRP A 42 -10.39 14.38 14.26
CA TRP A 42 -10.48 12.93 14.10
C TRP A 42 -9.34 12.39 13.22
N VAL A 43 -9.12 11.09 13.33
CA VAL A 43 -8.11 10.35 12.56
C VAL A 43 -8.81 9.35 11.65
N TYR A 44 -8.40 9.29 10.39
CA TYR A 44 -8.77 8.22 9.48
C TYR A 44 -7.68 7.15 9.46
N CYS A 45 -8.10 5.89 9.53
CA CYS A 45 -7.25 4.71 9.29
C CYS A 45 -7.90 3.80 8.24
N HIS A 46 -7.13 2.86 7.68
CA HIS A 46 -7.61 2.03 6.58
C HIS A 46 -8.30 0.73 7.00
N ASN A 47 -8.22 0.38 8.28
CA ASN A 47 -8.75 -0.89 8.77
C ASN A 47 -9.25 -0.78 10.23
N GLU A 48 -10.10 -1.74 10.60
CA GLU A 48 -10.70 -1.79 11.95
C GLU A 48 -9.67 -2.09 13.06
N SER A 49 -8.57 -2.77 12.72
CA SER A 49 -7.54 -3.12 13.70
C SER A 49 -6.83 -1.88 14.25
N ASP A 50 -6.60 -0.89 13.38
CA ASP A 50 -5.91 0.34 13.75
C ASP A 50 -6.77 1.28 14.60
N VAL A 51 -8.11 1.16 14.55
CA VAL A 51 -9.02 1.98 15.37
C VAL A 51 -8.66 1.86 16.85
N LYS A 52 -8.48 0.64 17.33
CA LYS A 52 -8.15 0.39 18.75
C LYS A 52 -6.80 1.00 19.14
N TYR A 53 -5.84 0.96 18.24
CA TYR A 53 -4.53 1.57 18.45
C TYR A 53 -4.65 3.09 18.64
N TYR A 54 -5.30 3.79 17.72
CA TYR A 54 -5.43 5.25 17.79
C TYR A 54 -6.29 5.72 18.96
N LEU A 55 -7.37 5.00 19.30
CA LEU A 55 -8.14 5.27 20.51
C LEU A 55 -7.28 5.06 21.75
N GLY A 56 -6.45 4.02 21.80
CA GLY A 56 -5.51 3.75 22.89
C GLY A 56 -4.43 4.83 23.04
N LEU A 57 -4.03 5.50 21.96
CA LEU A 57 -3.14 6.67 22.01
C LEU A 57 -3.81 7.91 22.62
N GLY A 58 -5.14 7.96 22.68
CA GLY A 58 -5.89 9.10 23.19
C GLY A 58 -6.55 9.96 22.09
N CYS A 59 -6.61 9.49 20.84
CA CYS A 59 -7.37 10.16 19.78
C CYS A 59 -8.86 10.17 20.15
N LYS A 60 -9.51 11.31 19.94
CA LYS A 60 -10.92 11.53 20.37
C LYS A 60 -11.93 10.83 19.48
N ASP A 61 -11.65 10.78 18.17
CA ASP A 61 -12.52 10.20 17.16
C ASP A 61 -11.64 9.51 16.11
N VAL A 62 -11.89 8.24 15.87
CA VAL A 62 -11.15 7.44 14.88
C VAL A 62 -12.15 6.77 13.95
N ARG A 63 -11.96 6.97 12.66
CA ARG A 63 -12.87 6.50 11.61
C ARG A 63 -12.13 5.64 10.60
N VAL A 64 -12.78 4.59 10.15
CA VAL A 64 -12.25 3.76 9.05
C VAL A 64 -12.62 4.40 7.73
N MET A 65 -11.61 4.65 6.90
CA MET A 65 -11.78 5.02 5.50
C MET A 65 -11.02 4.01 4.65
N ARG A 66 -11.75 3.05 4.10
CA ARG A 66 -11.17 1.99 3.27
C ARG A 66 -10.64 2.57 1.97
N SER A 67 -9.55 1.97 1.48
CA SER A 67 -9.01 2.32 0.16
C SER A 67 -10.07 2.11 -0.92
N LEU A 68 -10.13 3.03 -1.87
CA LEU A 68 -11.07 3.01 -3.00
C LEU A 68 -10.31 2.81 -4.31
N MET A 69 -10.97 2.21 -5.27
CA MET A 69 -10.51 2.11 -6.65
C MET A 69 -11.51 2.84 -7.55
N ILE A 70 -11.01 3.79 -8.34
CA ILE A 70 -11.80 4.47 -9.36
C ILE A 70 -11.73 3.61 -10.63
N THR A 71 -12.88 3.08 -11.06
CA THR A 71 -12.95 2.16 -12.20
C THR A 71 -13.40 2.83 -13.50
N ASP A 72 -13.74 4.12 -13.47
CA ASP A 72 -14.23 4.86 -14.62
C ASP A 72 -13.23 4.84 -15.79
N GLY A 73 -13.70 4.35 -16.93
CA GLY A 73 -12.90 4.22 -18.15
C GLY A 73 -11.85 3.08 -18.11
N LEU A 74 -11.93 2.20 -17.11
CA LEU A 74 -11.17 0.94 -17.08
C LEU A 74 -12.05 -0.21 -17.58
N VAL A 75 -11.40 -1.18 -18.24
CA VAL A 75 -12.05 -2.41 -18.71
C VAL A 75 -11.40 -3.60 -18.02
N SER A 76 -12.21 -4.39 -17.35
CA SER A 76 -11.75 -5.66 -16.78
C SER A 76 -11.40 -6.63 -17.89
N ARG A 77 -10.33 -7.38 -17.73
CA ARG A 77 -9.87 -8.35 -18.70
C ARG A 77 -10.40 -9.74 -18.41
N SER A 78 -10.68 -10.50 -19.50
CA SER A 78 -11.14 -11.89 -19.44
C SER A 78 -10.11 -12.94 -19.87
N GLU A 79 -8.98 -12.52 -20.44
CA GLU A 79 -7.90 -13.41 -20.87
C GLU A 79 -6.65 -13.16 -20.04
N TRP A 80 -6.06 -14.23 -19.54
CA TRP A 80 -4.89 -14.18 -18.67
C TRP A 80 -3.67 -14.83 -19.30
N GLY A 81 -2.51 -14.21 -19.14
CA GLY A 81 -1.22 -14.79 -19.49
C GLY A 81 -0.69 -15.74 -18.41
N ASP A 82 0.46 -16.34 -18.66
CA ASP A 82 1.04 -17.38 -17.78
C ASP A 82 1.92 -16.86 -16.65
N ALA A 83 2.15 -15.53 -16.58
CA ALA A 83 3.04 -14.96 -15.58
C ALA A 83 2.36 -14.64 -14.26
N THR A 84 3.13 -14.71 -13.17
CA THR A 84 2.75 -14.29 -11.84
C THR A 84 3.26 -12.88 -11.56
N MET A 85 2.36 -11.96 -11.23
CA MET A 85 2.69 -10.60 -10.82
C MET A 85 2.91 -10.56 -9.30
N ILE A 86 4.06 -10.07 -8.84
CA ILE A 86 4.27 -9.78 -7.43
C ILE A 86 3.92 -8.32 -7.12
N GLY A 87 3.13 -8.11 -6.07
CA GLY A 87 2.77 -6.79 -5.59
C GLY A 87 3.77 -6.27 -4.55
N GLY A 88 3.92 -4.96 -4.52
CA GLY A 88 4.81 -4.31 -3.57
C GLY A 88 6.29 -4.36 -3.95
N ASN A 89 7.07 -3.51 -3.31
CA ASN A 89 8.52 -3.49 -3.46
C ASN A 89 9.21 -4.29 -2.34
N PHE A 90 10.54 -4.47 -2.45
CA PHE A 90 11.34 -5.30 -1.55
C PHE A 90 11.72 -4.61 -0.23
N VAL A 91 10.97 -3.62 0.21
CA VAL A 91 11.10 -3.09 1.57
C VAL A 91 10.31 -3.94 2.55
N SER A 92 10.76 -3.97 3.80
CA SER A 92 10.26 -4.92 4.82
C SER A 92 8.74 -4.89 5.05
N TRP A 93 8.12 -3.73 4.92
CA TRP A 93 6.67 -3.57 5.16
C TRP A 93 5.79 -3.90 3.95
N TYR A 94 6.34 -3.93 2.73
CA TYR A 94 5.59 -4.30 1.53
C TYR A 94 5.65 -5.79 1.20
N GLY A 95 6.54 -6.56 1.84
CA GLY A 95 6.62 -8.00 1.69
C GLY A 95 7.01 -8.48 0.28
N GLY A 96 7.75 -7.67 -0.47
CA GLY A 96 8.16 -8.01 -1.83
C GLY A 96 8.98 -9.30 -1.89
N PHE A 97 9.92 -9.50 -0.95
CA PHE A 97 10.70 -10.72 -0.89
C PHE A 97 9.86 -11.96 -0.55
N ASP A 98 8.95 -11.85 0.42
CA ASP A 98 8.04 -12.96 0.77
C ASP A 98 7.13 -13.29 -0.42
N SER A 99 6.64 -12.27 -1.14
CA SER A 99 5.84 -12.45 -2.36
C SER A 99 6.64 -13.13 -3.48
N TYR A 100 7.90 -12.77 -3.66
CA TYR A 100 8.80 -13.41 -4.60
C TYR A 100 9.03 -14.89 -4.28
N MET A 101 9.29 -15.22 -3.01
CA MET A 101 9.47 -16.62 -2.59
C MET A 101 8.24 -17.48 -2.90
N VAL A 102 7.03 -16.96 -2.65
CA VAL A 102 5.80 -17.65 -3.01
C VAL A 102 5.62 -17.77 -4.53
N ALA A 103 5.92 -16.71 -5.28
CA ALA A 103 5.82 -16.72 -6.73
C ALA A 103 6.76 -17.76 -7.37
N ARG A 104 7.96 -17.96 -6.80
CA ARG A 104 8.88 -19.04 -7.23
C ARG A 104 8.28 -20.44 -7.07
N GLU A 105 7.59 -20.70 -5.96
CA GLU A 105 6.94 -21.99 -5.71
C GLU A 105 5.77 -22.25 -6.67
N ILE A 106 5.13 -21.19 -7.20
CA ILE A 106 4.11 -21.32 -8.24
C ILE A 106 4.71 -21.79 -9.57
N GLY A 107 5.95 -21.40 -9.85
CA GLY A 107 6.71 -21.88 -11.00
C GLY A 107 6.42 -21.18 -12.34
N ASN A 108 5.60 -20.13 -12.34
CA ASN A 108 5.38 -19.30 -13.54
C ASN A 108 6.49 -18.25 -13.69
N PRO A 109 6.67 -17.65 -14.88
CA PRO A 109 7.49 -16.46 -15.03
C PRO A 109 7.06 -15.36 -14.05
N ILE A 110 8.03 -14.74 -13.39
CA ILE A 110 7.75 -13.74 -12.35
C ILE A 110 7.91 -12.35 -12.93
N VAL A 111 6.94 -11.49 -12.66
CA VAL A 111 6.93 -10.09 -13.07
C VAL A 111 6.73 -9.20 -11.86
N ALA A 112 7.45 -8.09 -11.81
CA ALA A 112 7.31 -7.09 -10.75
C ALA A 112 7.13 -5.68 -11.34
N PRO A 113 6.32 -4.82 -10.70
CA PRO A 113 6.20 -3.43 -11.13
C PRO A 113 7.46 -2.64 -10.77
N SER A 114 7.84 -1.71 -11.63
CA SER A 114 8.75 -0.65 -11.21
C SER A 114 7.99 0.37 -10.40
N MET A 115 8.33 0.51 -9.13
CA MET A 115 7.77 1.54 -8.25
C MET A 115 8.45 2.91 -8.41
N GLY A 116 9.28 3.09 -9.45
CA GLY A 116 10.09 4.29 -9.61
C GLY A 116 11.15 4.47 -8.51
N ARG A 117 11.35 3.47 -7.68
CA ARG A 117 12.28 3.47 -6.56
C ARG A 117 13.29 2.36 -6.73
N LYS A 118 14.56 2.73 -6.80
CA LYS A 118 15.66 1.78 -6.63
C LYS A 118 15.87 1.63 -5.13
N GLN A 119 15.45 0.51 -4.57
CA GLN A 119 15.42 0.38 -3.11
C GLN A 119 16.58 -0.48 -2.61
N ASN A 120 16.56 -1.75 -2.87
CA ASN A 120 17.46 -2.71 -2.24
C ASN A 120 18.19 -3.59 -3.27
N GLN A 121 18.50 -3.03 -4.44
CA GLN A 121 19.14 -3.77 -5.52
C GLN A 121 18.31 -4.99 -5.99
N GLU A 122 16.99 -4.89 -5.94
CA GLU A 122 16.07 -5.94 -6.38
C GLU A 122 16.32 -6.33 -7.84
N GLU A 123 16.81 -5.41 -8.66
CA GLU A 123 17.22 -5.67 -10.04
C GLU A 123 18.35 -6.70 -10.18
N ALA A 124 19.03 -7.05 -9.10
CA ALA A 124 19.98 -8.15 -9.07
C ALA A 124 19.32 -9.56 -9.04
N ILE A 125 18.01 -9.63 -8.86
CA ILE A 125 17.26 -10.88 -8.94
C ILE A 125 16.96 -11.18 -10.40
N GLU A 126 17.74 -12.07 -11.01
CA GLU A 126 17.73 -12.32 -12.46
C GLU A 126 16.46 -13.00 -12.98
N ASP A 127 15.74 -13.73 -12.15
CA ASP A 127 14.51 -14.44 -12.51
C ASP A 127 13.24 -13.59 -12.38
N ILE A 128 13.37 -12.30 -12.16
CA ILE A 128 12.26 -11.34 -12.16
C ILE A 128 12.34 -10.44 -13.40
N THR A 129 11.23 -10.35 -14.13
CA THR A 129 11.06 -9.32 -15.17
C THR A 129 10.49 -8.06 -14.54
N TYR A 130 11.27 -6.98 -14.52
CA TYR A 130 10.83 -5.69 -13.99
C TYR A 130 10.15 -4.87 -15.08
N LEU A 131 8.91 -4.45 -14.80
CA LEU A 131 8.18 -3.57 -15.71
C LEU A 131 8.70 -2.12 -15.61
N PRO A 132 8.61 -1.34 -16.68
CA PRO A 132 8.89 0.09 -16.63
C PRO A 132 7.88 0.79 -15.71
N TYR A 133 8.23 2.00 -15.25
CA TYR A 133 7.28 2.85 -14.54
C TYR A 133 6.08 3.17 -15.46
N MET A 134 4.89 3.03 -14.90
CA MET A 134 3.62 3.29 -15.56
C MET A 134 2.78 4.26 -14.73
N SER A 135 1.96 5.07 -15.39
CA SER A 135 0.89 5.78 -14.71
C SER A 135 -0.09 4.79 -14.08
N TRP A 136 -0.89 5.23 -13.11
CA TRP A 136 -1.85 4.33 -12.46
C TRP A 136 -2.82 3.64 -13.44
N ARG A 137 -3.31 4.37 -14.45
CA ARG A 137 -4.21 3.79 -15.46
C ARG A 137 -3.52 2.73 -16.32
N GLU A 138 -2.31 3.03 -16.77
CA GLU A 138 -1.49 2.07 -17.53
C GLU A 138 -1.17 0.85 -16.69
N TRP A 139 -0.81 1.04 -15.42
CA TRP A 139 -0.56 -0.04 -14.46
C TRP A 139 -1.78 -0.95 -14.31
N VAL A 140 -2.96 -0.39 -14.01
CA VAL A 140 -4.17 -1.21 -13.83
C VAL A 140 -4.52 -1.94 -15.13
N THR A 141 -4.45 -1.28 -16.29
CA THR A 141 -4.70 -1.93 -17.58
C THR A 141 -3.71 -3.06 -17.86
N ASN A 142 -2.43 -2.84 -17.57
CA ASN A 142 -1.38 -3.84 -17.74
C ASN A 142 -1.58 -5.04 -16.81
N LEU A 143 -2.01 -4.80 -15.57
CA LEU A 143 -2.21 -5.85 -14.57
C LEU A 143 -3.20 -6.92 -15.05
N GLY A 144 -4.21 -6.55 -15.82
CA GLY A 144 -5.21 -7.49 -16.36
C GLY A 144 -4.65 -8.58 -17.30
N GLN A 145 -3.41 -8.51 -17.74
CA GLN A 145 -2.79 -9.55 -18.58
C GLN A 145 -2.16 -10.70 -17.78
N TYR A 146 -2.13 -10.62 -16.45
CA TYR A 146 -1.54 -11.65 -15.59
C TYR A 146 -2.62 -12.57 -15.03
N ASN A 147 -2.22 -13.78 -14.68
CA ASN A 147 -3.11 -14.82 -14.18
C ASN A 147 -3.16 -14.85 -12.65
N ILE A 148 -2.04 -14.55 -12.01
CA ILE A 148 -1.88 -14.64 -10.56
C ILE A 148 -1.24 -13.36 -10.05
N GLY A 149 -1.82 -12.81 -8.99
CA GLY A 149 -1.24 -11.72 -8.21
C GLY A 149 -0.82 -12.21 -6.83
N VAL A 150 0.45 -12.05 -6.46
CA VAL A 150 0.97 -12.40 -5.14
C VAL A 150 1.38 -11.14 -4.38
N HIS A 151 0.81 -10.94 -3.19
CA HIS A 151 1.16 -9.81 -2.33
C HIS A 151 1.06 -10.19 -0.86
N LEU A 152 2.20 -10.49 -0.24
CA LEU A 152 2.28 -10.86 1.17
C LEU A 152 2.63 -9.67 2.05
N MET A 153 1.79 -8.64 2.00
CA MET A 153 1.95 -7.46 2.83
C MET A 153 1.61 -7.78 4.29
N ARG A 154 2.56 -7.53 5.19
CA ARG A 154 2.41 -7.80 6.63
C ARG A 154 1.52 -6.79 7.35
N THR A 155 0.97 -5.84 6.63
CA THR A 155 0.22 -4.72 7.19
C THR A 155 -1.10 -4.53 6.48
N HIS A 156 -2.08 -4.02 7.21
CA HIS A 156 -3.35 -3.59 6.65
C HIS A 156 -3.28 -2.12 6.21
N ALA A 157 -2.26 -1.75 5.45
CA ALA A 157 -2.12 -0.39 4.93
C ALA A 157 -2.96 -0.16 3.66
N ALA A 158 -2.93 1.06 3.13
CA ALA A 158 -3.67 1.51 1.95
C ALA A 158 -3.25 0.86 0.61
N GLY A 159 -2.77 -0.38 0.63
CA GLY A 159 -2.34 -1.09 -0.58
C GLY A 159 -3.51 -1.31 -1.54
N THR A 160 -3.38 -0.84 -2.78
CA THR A 160 -4.40 -0.99 -3.81
C THR A 160 -4.19 -2.22 -4.70
N PHE A 161 -3.06 -2.92 -4.55
CA PHE A 161 -2.73 -4.06 -5.41
C PHE A 161 -3.81 -5.14 -5.42
N ALA A 162 -4.27 -5.59 -4.25
CA ALA A 162 -5.31 -6.61 -4.15
C ALA A 162 -6.64 -6.17 -4.79
N MET A 163 -7.00 -4.87 -4.65
CA MET A 163 -8.20 -4.33 -5.30
C MET A 163 -8.04 -4.28 -6.82
N ASN A 164 -6.86 -3.89 -7.31
CA ASN A 164 -6.56 -3.87 -8.73
C ASN A 164 -6.60 -5.28 -9.33
N CYS A 165 -6.07 -6.28 -8.62
CA CYS A 165 -6.19 -7.69 -8.98
C CYS A 165 -7.67 -8.13 -8.99
N GLY A 166 -8.41 -7.86 -7.93
CA GLY A 166 -9.82 -8.19 -7.83
C GLY A 166 -10.70 -7.57 -8.91
N PHE A 167 -10.35 -6.37 -9.41
CA PHE A 167 -11.03 -5.73 -10.55
C PHE A 167 -10.93 -6.59 -11.83
N HIS A 168 -9.81 -7.27 -12.04
CA HIS A 168 -9.59 -8.15 -13.18
C HIS A 168 -9.96 -9.61 -12.91
N GLY A 169 -10.29 -9.98 -11.67
CA GLY A 169 -10.57 -11.36 -11.29
C GLY A 169 -9.31 -12.23 -11.12
N ILE A 170 -8.18 -11.59 -10.77
CA ILE A 170 -6.88 -12.25 -10.52
C ILE A 170 -6.78 -12.66 -9.07
#